data_4abc3f105286f53f2a6ae1e18435f144
#
_entry.id   4abc3f105286f53f2a6ae1e18435f144
#
_cell.length_a   1.000
_cell.length_b   1.000
_cell.length_c   1.000
_cell.angle_alpha   90.00
_cell.angle_beta   90.00
_cell.angle_gamma   90.00
#
_symmetry.space_group_name_H-M   'P 1'
#
loop_
_entity.id
_entity.type
_entity.pdbx_description
1 polymer ?
#
loop_
_entity_poly.entity_id
_entity_poly.type
_entity_poly.pdbx_seq_one_letter_code
_entity_poly.pdbx_strand_id
1 'polypeptide(L)'
;MKKVKELFPFDLLSSSELRLQVAGLYKHSEKVQIDEKNMLAWLILNRLEMSNMSGEIAPYIEGNAPKAAVEIAQMANERTVTIDKIKQCLNLYGIEYLVVEKVEKAPIDAFSSFVGKHPVITVTYRYNDLDKLVFDILHELCHIDRHLSDTQTAFISVDGGEYSIDPREREANEFARQTLIPDATWKSMLKVGCNSLDPYKLVKTIAKEAEGHGISPSIAVSRYKHEANWYKTASYKSPKIR
;
A
#
# COMPACT_ATOMS: atom_id res chain seq x y z
N MET A 1 -10.27 4.29 33.20
CA MET A 1 -10.45 5.64 32.59
C MET A 1 -9.28 6.62 32.82
N LYS A 2 -8.59 6.65 34.00
CA LYS A 2 -7.43 7.54 34.20
C LYS A 2 -6.25 7.26 33.25
N LYS A 3 -5.87 6.00 33.00
CA LYS A 3 -4.76 5.63 32.11
C LYS A 3 -4.95 6.04 30.63
N VAL A 4 -6.20 6.09 30.15
CA VAL A 4 -6.47 6.50 28.75
C VAL A 4 -6.30 8.00 28.58
N LYS A 5 -6.56 8.81 29.60
CA LYS A 5 -6.39 10.26 29.56
C LYS A 5 -4.92 10.70 29.58
N GLU A 6 -4.03 9.89 30.15
CA GLU A 6 -2.58 10.17 30.20
C GLU A 6 -1.87 9.75 28.89
N LEU A 7 -2.44 8.83 28.12
CA LEU A 7 -1.89 8.35 26.85
C LEU A 7 -2.40 9.12 25.62
N PHE A 8 -3.48 9.91 25.76
CA PHE A 8 -4.04 10.66 24.65
C PHE A 8 -3.76 12.14 24.79
N PRO A 9 -2.91 12.72 23.94
CA PRO A 9 -2.79 14.16 23.81
C PRO A 9 -4.09 14.71 23.18
N PHE A 10 -5.00 15.17 24.05
CA PHE A 10 -6.30 15.73 23.63
C PHE A 10 -6.15 16.94 22.69
N ASP A 11 -5.01 17.60 22.70
CA ASP A 11 -4.68 18.73 21.82
C ASP A 11 -4.58 18.28 20.34
N LEU A 12 -4.22 17.02 20.07
CA LEU A 12 -4.22 16.45 18.72
C LEU A 12 -5.62 16.18 18.18
N LEU A 13 -6.61 15.95 19.04
CA LEU A 13 -8.03 15.78 18.65
C LEU A 13 -8.70 17.09 18.21
N SER A 14 -8.13 18.22 18.60
CA SER A 14 -8.65 19.55 18.24
C SER A 14 -8.10 20.09 16.92
N SER A 15 -7.13 19.40 16.29
CA SER A 15 -6.57 19.87 15.04
C SER A 15 -7.60 19.74 13.91
N SER A 16 -7.94 20.88 13.31
CA SER A 16 -8.85 20.98 12.16
C SER A 16 -8.37 20.14 10.97
N GLU A 17 -7.06 19.92 10.86
CA GLU A 17 -6.41 19.11 9.83
C GLU A 17 -6.78 17.63 9.89
N LEU A 18 -6.70 17.00 11.09
CA LEU A 18 -7.10 15.60 11.27
C LEU A 18 -8.58 15.38 10.93
N ARG A 19 -9.45 16.33 11.32
CA ARG A 19 -10.88 16.26 10.98
C ARG A 19 -11.15 16.42 9.49
N LEU A 20 -10.40 17.27 8.79
CA LEU A 20 -10.52 17.45 7.34
C LEU A 20 -10.03 16.23 6.57
N GLN A 21 -8.95 15.58 7.02
CA GLN A 21 -8.44 14.33 6.44
C GLN A 21 -9.49 13.21 6.58
N VAL A 22 -10.06 13.03 7.76
CA VAL A 22 -11.11 12.03 8.00
C VAL A 22 -12.36 12.34 7.19
N ALA A 23 -12.80 13.60 7.10
CA ALA A 23 -13.99 14.00 6.32
C ALA A 23 -13.81 13.75 4.82
N GLY A 24 -12.59 13.87 4.28
CA GLY A 24 -12.27 13.52 2.90
C GLY A 24 -12.48 12.03 2.58
N LEU A 25 -12.18 11.16 3.52
CA LEU A 25 -12.32 9.70 3.40
C LEU A 25 -13.79 9.24 3.38
N TYR A 26 -14.67 9.95 4.07
CA TYR A 26 -16.09 9.60 4.19
C TYR A 26 -16.86 9.62 2.86
N LYS A 27 -16.42 10.44 1.93
CA LYS A 27 -17.15 10.64 0.66
C LYS A 27 -17.00 9.49 -0.35
N HIS A 28 -16.13 8.49 -0.08
CA HIS A 28 -15.68 7.59 -1.14
C HIS A 28 -15.92 6.09 -0.93
N SER A 29 -16.54 5.65 0.18
CA SER A 29 -16.70 4.21 0.42
C SER A 29 -18.14 3.84 0.75
N GLU A 30 -18.93 3.53 -0.27
CA GLU A 30 -20.26 2.92 -0.08
C GLU A 30 -20.21 1.45 0.39
N LYS A 31 -19.07 0.78 0.28
CA LYS A 31 -18.92 -0.66 0.55
C LYS A 31 -18.29 -1.00 1.89
N VAL A 32 -17.60 -0.08 2.54
CA VAL A 32 -16.90 -0.32 3.80
C VAL A 32 -17.50 0.54 4.90
N GLN A 33 -17.95 -0.09 6.00
CA GLN A 33 -18.38 0.66 7.18
C GLN A 33 -17.16 1.33 7.82
N ILE A 34 -17.08 2.64 7.68
CA ILE A 34 -16.06 3.47 8.31
C ILE A 34 -16.67 4.09 9.58
N ASP A 35 -15.96 3.99 10.69
CA ASP A 35 -16.28 4.69 11.92
C ASP A 35 -15.29 5.85 12.09
N GLU A 36 -15.78 7.08 12.08
CA GLU A 36 -14.96 8.29 12.16
C GLU A 36 -14.10 8.34 13.42
N LYS A 37 -14.64 7.90 14.55
CA LYS A 37 -13.90 7.89 15.83
C LYS A 37 -12.78 6.88 15.79
N ASN A 38 -13.01 5.73 15.16
CA ASN A 38 -12.02 4.67 15.02
C ASN A 38 -10.92 5.07 14.01
N MET A 39 -11.28 5.78 12.93
CA MET A 39 -10.31 6.39 12.03
C MET A 39 -9.44 7.41 12.75
N LEU A 40 -10.04 8.30 13.52
CA LEU A 40 -9.32 9.29 14.29
C LEU A 40 -8.43 8.63 15.36
N ALA A 41 -8.93 7.59 16.03
CA ALA A 41 -8.15 6.81 16.99
C ALA A 41 -6.92 6.18 16.33
N TRP A 42 -7.07 5.61 15.13
CA TRP A 42 -5.95 5.06 14.40
C TRP A 42 -4.91 6.12 14.03
N LEU A 43 -5.35 7.30 13.54
CA LEU A 43 -4.45 8.41 13.22
C LEU A 43 -3.66 8.91 14.44
N ILE A 44 -4.28 8.93 15.61
CA ILE A 44 -3.61 9.28 16.86
C ILE A 44 -2.57 8.22 17.23
N LEU A 45 -2.91 6.94 17.13
CA LEU A 45 -1.97 5.85 17.38
C LEU A 45 -0.78 5.94 16.43
N ASN A 46 -1.04 6.15 15.14
CA ASN A 46 0.01 6.35 14.15
C ASN A 46 0.95 7.50 14.54
N ARG A 47 0.40 8.64 14.92
CA ARG A 47 1.19 9.81 15.32
C ARG A 47 2.00 9.59 16.59
N LEU A 48 1.46 8.85 17.55
CA LEU A 48 2.19 8.45 18.75
C LEU A 48 3.37 7.53 18.40
N GLU A 49 3.16 6.53 17.57
CA GLU A 49 4.23 5.64 17.13
C GLU A 49 5.29 6.40 16.33
N MET A 50 4.89 7.34 15.44
CA MET A 50 5.81 8.21 14.73
C MET A 50 6.65 9.10 15.68
N SER A 51 6.07 9.57 16.79
CA SER A 51 6.81 10.38 17.78
C SER A 51 7.82 9.57 18.59
N ASN A 52 7.67 8.27 18.65
CA ASN A 52 8.57 7.34 19.32
C ASN A 52 9.72 6.83 18.42
N MET A 53 9.69 7.20 17.14
CA MET A 53 10.74 6.81 16.19
C MET A 53 12.05 7.50 16.57
N SER A 54 13.08 6.72 16.82
CA SER A 54 14.41 7.19 17.22
C SER A 54 15.53 6.69 16.29
N GLY A 55 15.17 6.13 15.12
CA GLY A 55 16.12 5.54 14.19
C GLY A 55 16.93 6.60 13.44
N GLU A 56 18.24 6.40 13.38
CA GLU A 56 19.08 7.08 12.38
C GLU A 56 18.92 6.36 11.06
N ILE A 57 18.20 6.96 10.11
CA ILE A 57 18.10 6.48 8.73
C ILE A 57 18.84 7.43 7.79
N ALA A 58 19.12 6.96 6.59
CA ALA A 58 19.70 7.79 5.55
C ALA A 58 18.82 9.03 5.29
N PRO A 59 19.38 10.18 4.92
CA PRO A 59 18.59 11.33 4.50
C PRO A 59 17.75 10.98 3.28
N TYR A 60 16.47 11.37 3.29
CA TYR A 60 15.65 11.26 2.10
C TYR A 60 16.09 12.26 1.03
N ILE A 61 16.24 11.80 -0.18
CA ILE A 61 16.55 12.60 -1.35
C ILE A 61 15.42 12.43 -2.35
N GLU A 62 14.94 13.53 -2.93
CA GLU A 62 13.92 13.51 -3.97
C GLU A 62 14.30 12.54 -5.10
N GLY A 63 13.33 11.74 -5.56
CA GLY A 63 13.55 10.65 -6.53
C GLY A 63 14.05 9.34 -5.90
N ASN A 64 14.20 9.24 -4.58
CA ASN A 64 14.51 7.97 -3.91
C ASN A 64 13.30 7.03 -3.84
N ALA A 65 12.08 7.56 -3.70
CA ALA A 65 10.89 6.72 -3.61
C ALA A 65 10.67 5.84 -4.85
N PRO A 66 10.75 6.33 -6.11
CA PRO A 66 10.64 5.46 -7.27
C PRO A 66 11.80 4.44 -7.39
N LYS A 67 13.00 4.74 -6.90
CA LYS A 67 14.11 3.76 -6.87
C LYS A 67 13.81 2.63 -5.89
N ALA A 68 13.35 2.95 -4.68
CA ALA A 68 12.89 1.97 -3.70
C ALA A 68 11.76 1.09 -4.27
N ALA A 69 10.82 1.70 -5.00
CA ALA A 69 9.72 0.98 -5.62
C ALA A 69 10.20 -0.06 -6.63
N VAL A 70 11.15 0.29 -7.49
CA VAL A 70 11.72 -0.64 -8.49
C VAL A 70 12.42 -1.80 -7.80
N GLU A 71 13.24 -1.54 -6.77
CA GLU A 71 13.96 -2.58 -6.04
C GLU A 71 13.02 -3.53 -5.29
N ILE A 72 11.99 -2.99 -4.62
CA ILE A 72 10.98 -3.80 -3.93
C ILE A 72 10.19 -4.65 -4.93
N ALA A 73 9.78 -4.09 -6.07
CA ALA A 73 9.07 -4.83 -7.12
C ALA A 73 9.93 -5.94 -7.72
N GLN A 74 11.23 -5.71 -7.91
CA GLN A 74 12.17 -6.74 -8.37
C GLN A 74 12.25 -7.88 -7.35
N MET A 75 12.48 -7.59 -6.07
CA MET A 75 12.50 -8.60 -5.01
C MET A 75 11.19 -9.41 -4.96
N ALA A 76 10.04 -8.76 -5.17
CA ALA A 76 8.74 -9.42 -5.18
C ALA A 76 8.59 -10.37 -6.38
N ASN A 77 9.00 -9.95 -7.57
CA ASN A 77 8.97 -10.77 -8.77
C ASN A 77 9.95 -11.95 -8.70
N GLU A 78 11.12 -11.76 -8.11
CA GLU A 78 12.09 -12.81 -7.83
C GLU A 78 11.69 -13.74 -6.67
N ARG A 79 10.58 -13.44 -5.98
CA ARG A 79 10.09 -14.16 -4.80
C ARG A 79 11.10 -14.19 -3.63
N THR A 80 11.94 -13.17 -3.56
CA THR A 80 12.95 -13.01 -2.51
C THR A 80 12.57 -11.97 -1.46
N VAL A 81 11.44 -11.28 -1.66
CA VAL A 81 10.94 -10.23 -0.78
C VAL A 81 10.57 -10.79 0.59
N THR A 82 10.96 -10.05 1.63
CA THR A 82 10.57 -10.27 3.04
C THR A 82 10.34 -8.92 3.70
N ILE A 83 9.66 -8.90 4.85
CA ILE A 83 9.44 -7.66 5.61
C ILE A 83 10.76 -6.98 5.95
N ASP A 84 11.76 -7.74 6.39
CA ASP A 84 13.06 -7.18 6.76
C ASP A 84 13.79 -6.57 5.56
N LYS A 85 13.72 -7.21 4.38
CA LYS A 85 14.29 -6.64 3.15
C LYS A 85 13.55 -5.38 2.71
N ILE A 86 12.22 -5.33 2.82
CA ILE A 86 11.44 -4.12 2.56
C ILE A 86 11.90 -2.98 3.47
N LYS A 87 11.98 -3.24 4.78
CA LYS A 87 12.47 -2.23 5.76
C LYS A 87 13.87 -1.75 5.42
N GLN A 88 14.80 -2.67 5.15
CA GLN A 88 16.17 -2.33 4.79
C GLN A 88 16.24 -1.49 3.52
N CYS A 89 15.49 -1.87 2.49
CA CYS A 89 15.41 -1.11 1.24
C CYS A 89 14.86 0.31 1.50
N LEU A 90 13.72 0.44 2.17
CA LEU A 90 13.13 1.75 2.48
C LEU A 90 14.09 2.64 3.28
N ASN A 91 14.72 2.09 4.33
CA ASN A 91 15.66 2.83 5.17
C ASN A 91 16.91 3.28 4.39
N LEU A 92 17.41 2.47 3.46
CA LEU A 92 18.51 2.83 2.56
C LEU A 92 18.16 4.07 1.72
N TYR A 93 16.91 4.20 1.32
CA TYR A 93 16.40 5.33 0.54
C TYR A 93 15.88 6.49 1.41
N GLY A 94 16.06 6.43 2.73
CA GLY A 94 15.64 7.49 3.65
C GLY A 94 14.15 7.52 3.95
N ILE A 95 13.46 6.39 3.78
CA ILE A 95 12.03 6.23 4.02
C ILE A 95 11.85 5.29 5.21
N GLU A 96 11.13 5.77 6.23
CA GLU A 96 10.83 4.97 7.41
C GLU A 96 9.67 4.00 7.16
N TYR A 97 9.75 2.85 7.82
CA TYR A 97 8.70 1.83 7.78
C TYR A 97 8.15 1.60 9.18
N LEU A 98 6.87 1.88 9.34
CA LEU A 98 6.18 1.78 10.62
C LEU A 98 5.02 0.77 10.53
N VAL A 99 4.81 0.03 11.63
CA VAL A 99 3.66 -0.86 11.75
C VAL A 99 2.79 -0.36 12.88
N VAL A 100 1.52 -0.06 12.57
CA VAL A 100 0.51 0.31 13.56
C VAL A 100 -0.61 -0.73 13.55
N GLU A 101 -1.08 -1.11 14.72
CA GLU A 101 -2.16 -2.07 14.84
C GLU A 101 -3.43 -1.58 14.15
N LYS A 102 -4.13 -2.49 13.47
CA LYS A 102 -5.44 -2.19 12.88
C LYS A 102 -6.46 -1.86 13.95
N VAL A 103 -7.30 -0.87 13.68
CA VAL A 103 -8.46 -0.54 14.50
C VAL A 103 -9.73 -0.99 13.77
N GLU A 104 -10.67 -1.54 14.49
CA GLU A 104 -11.94 -2.00 13.92
C GLU A 104 -12.67 -0.84 13.23
N LYS A 105 -13.26 -1.08 12.06
CA LYS A 105 -13.92 -0.05 11.24
C LYS A 105 -13.05 1.16 10.85
N ALA A 106 -11.73 1.01 10.94
CA ALA A 106 -10.75 1.89 10.33
C ALA A 106 -10.00 1.10 9.23
N PRO A 107 -10.51 1.07 8.01
CA PRO A 107 -10.01 0.19 6.94
C PRO A 107 -8.76 0.74 6.25
N ILE A 108 -7.74 1.08 7.05
CA ILE A 108 -6.44 1.54 6.54
C ILE A 108 -5.55 0.33 6.32
N ASP A 109 -5.01 0.17 5.13
CA ASP A 109 -4.02 -0.85 4.80
C ASP A 109 -2.60 -0.29 4.88
N ALA A 110 -2.38 0.85 4.24
CA ALA A 110 -1.15 1.62 4.30
C ALA A 110 -1.45 3.13 4.36
N PHE A 111 -0.43 3.91 4.68
CA PHE A 111 -0.53 5.34 4.84
C PHE A 111 0.84 5.98 4.72
N SER A 112 0.97 7.05 3.96
CA SER A 112 2.20 7.81 3.84
C SER A 112 2.08 9.23 4.42
N SER A 113 3.15 9.68 5.06
CA SER A 113 3.26 11.00 5.65
C SER A 113 4.71 11.42 5.82
N PHE A 114 4.95 12.65 6.28
CA PHE A 114 6.28 13.12 6.65
C PHE A 114 6.39 13.38 8.15
N VAL A 115 7.55 13.03 8.71
CA VAL A 115 8.01 13.45 10.03
C VAL A 115 9.25 14.31 9.83
N GLY A 116 9.11 15.61 9.98
CA GLY A 116 10.18 16.53 9.59
C GLY A 116 10.46 16.40 8.08
N LYS A 117 11.68 15.97 7.74
CA LYS A 117 12.12 15.76 6.35
C LYS A 117 12.11 14.30 5.90
N HIS A 118 11.67 13.39 6.76
CA HIS A 118 11.67 11.96 6.46
C HIS A 118 10.27 11.48 6.12
N PRO A 119 10.06 10.88 4.96
CA PRO A 119 8.82 10.21 4.64
C PRO A 119 8.71 8.92 5.45
N VAL A 120 7.50 8.61 5.86
CA VAL A 120 7.13 7.42 6.64
C VAL A 120 6.02 6.69 5.91
N ILE A 121 6.20 5.39 5.71
CA ILE A 121 5.13 4.48 5.27
C ILE A 121 4.68 3.68 6.49
N THR A 122 3.44 3.85 6.89
CA THR A 122 2.79 3.08 7.95
C THR A 122 1.90 2.01 7.34
N VAL A 123 1.99 0.78 7.85
CA VAL A 123 1.15 -0.35 7.44
C VAL A 123 0.43 -0.96 8.63
N THR A 124 -0.73 -1.60 8.40
CA THR A 124 -1.53 -2.20 9.48
C THR A 124 -1.50 -3.73 9.49
N TYR A 125 -0.97 -4.40 8.47
CA TYR A 125 -1.09 -5.84 8.27
C TYR A 125 -2.53 -6.35 8.41
N ARG A 126 -3.50 -5.56 7.95
CA ARG A 126 -4.92 -5.94 7.98
C ARG A 126 -5.16 -7.26 7.24
N TYR A 127 -4.42 -7.47 6.17
CA TYR A 127 -4.37 -8.71 5.42
C TYR A 127 -3.03 -9.42 5.64
N ASN A 128 -3.07 -10.75 5.79
CA ASN A 128 -1.87 -11.58 5.86
C ASN A 128 -1.47 -12.02 4.44
N ASP A 129 -1.12 -11.06 3.60
CA ASP A 129 -0.88 -11.21 2.16
C ASP A 129 0.30 -10.33 1.74
N LEU A 130 1.43 -10.96 1.41
CA LEU A 130 2.67 -10.24 1.13
C LEU A 130 2.61 -9.50 -0.22
N ASP A 131 1.97 -10.08 -1.25
CA ASP A 131 1.86 -9.42 -2.56
C ASP A 131 0.99 -8.15 -2.46
N LYS A 132 -0.10 -8.23 -1.65
CA LYS A 132 -0.91 -7.05 -1.37
C LYS A 132 -0.11 -5.99 -0.62
N LEU A 133 0.64 -6.37 0.42
CA LEU A 133 1.49 -5.43 1.16
C LEU A 133 2.51 -4.75 0.24
N VAL A 134 3.15 -5.50 -0.66
CA VAL A 134 4.06 -4.93 -1.65
C VAL A 134 3.33 -3.92 -2.53
N PHE A 135 2.16 -4.26 -3.04
CA PHE A 135 1.35 -3.34 -3.82
C PHE A 135 1.03 -2.05 -3.05
N ASP A 136 0.59 -2.17 -1.80
CA ASP A 136 0.25 -1.03 -0.94
C ASP A 136 1.49 -0.14 -0.69
N ILE A 137 2.66 -0.73 -0.45
CA ILE A 137 3.91 0.03 -0.29
C ILE A 137 4.30 0.77 -1.56
N LEU A 138 4.18 0.14 -2.74
CA LEU A 138 4.46 0.81 -4.02
C LEU A 138 3.48 1.96 -4.28
N HIS A 139 2.23 1.80 -3.91
CA HIS A 139 1.21 2.84 -3.96
C HIS A 139 1.60 4.04 -3.08
N GLU A 140 2.01 3.80 -1.84
CA GLU A 140 2.45 4.86 -0.91
C GLU A 140 3.75 5.53 -1.38
N LEU A 141 4.66 4.80 -2.02
CA LEU A 141 5.86 5.38 -2.62
C LEU A 141 5.54 6.36 -3.76
N CYS A 142 4.45 6.13 -4.50
CA CYS A 142 3.96 7.12 -5.47
C CYS A 142 3.45 8.39 -4.79
N HIS A 143 2.73 8.26 -3.67
CA HIS A 143 2.30 9.42 -2.90
C HIS A 143 3.48 10.24 -2.37
N ILE A 144 4.52 9.57 -1.85
CA ILE A 144 5.75 10.24 -1.40
C ILE A 144 6.44 10.98 -2.54
N ASP A 145 6.50 10.39 -3.73
CA ASP A 145 7.19 10.96 -4.91
C ASP A 145 6.44 12.14 -5.53
N ARG A 146 5.09 12.08 -5.58
CA ARG A 146 4.30 12.95 -6.44
C ARG A 146 3.24 13.80 -5.75
N HIS A 147 2.77 13.38 -4.59
CA HIS A 147 1.60 13.96 -3.96
C HIS A 147 1.87 14.59 -2.61
N LEU A 148 2.97 14.23 -1.97
CA LEU A 148 3.43 14.83 -0.72
C LEU A 148 4.49 15.87 -1.03
N SER A 149 4.10 17.15 -1.06
CA SER A 149 4.99 18.25 -1.45
C SER A 149 5.62 18.98 -0.28
N ASP A 150 5.11 18.79 0.95
CA ASP A 150 5.63 19.40 2.17
C ASP A 150 5.40 18.53 3.41
N THR A 151 5.98 18.93 4.52
CA THR A 151 5.96 18.21 5.80
C THR A 151 4.59 18.19 6.49
N GLN A 152 3.58 18.83 5.95
CA GLN A 152 2.24 18.93 6.54
C GLN A 152 1.20 18.09 5.82
N THR A 153 1.50 17.67 4.61
CA THR A 153 0.59 16.83 3.83
C THR A 153 0.74 15.36 4.19
N ALA A 154 -0.40 14.70 4.35
CA ALA A 154 -0.47 13.27 4.56
C ALA A 154 -1.57 12.71 3.66
N PHE A 155 -1.32 11.55 3.05
CA PHE A 155 -2.31 10.82 2.30
C PHE A 155 -2.78 9.60 3.07
N ILE A 156 -4.09 9.43 3.17
CA ILE A 156 -4.71 8.24 3.76
C ILE A 156 -5.36 7.47 2.63
N SER A 157 -4.75 6.35 2.28
CA SER A 157 -5.33 5.40 1.35
C SER A 157 -6.33 4.52 2.10
N VAL A 158 -7.60 4.70 1.79
CA VAL A 158 -8.65 3.77 2.20
C VAL A 158 -9.01 2.94 1.00
N ASP A 159 -9.00 1.61 1.15
CA ASP A 159 -9.31 0.64 0.11
C ASP A 159 -10.64 0.99 -0.60
N GLY A 160 -10.56 1.92 -1.54
CA GLY A 160 -11.67 2.39 -2.40
C GLY A 160 -11.66 1.73 -3.77
N GLY A 161 -10.68 0.85 -4.02
CA GLY A 161 -10.52 0.13 -5.28
C GLY A 161 -10.22 1.06 -6.48
N GLU A 162 -10.28 0.52 -7.69
CA GLU A 162 -10.05 1.22 -8.96
C GLU A 162 -10.99 2.41 -9.22
N TYR A 163 -12.01 2.57 -8.40
CA TYR A 163 -13.06 3.58 -8.54
C TYR A 163 -12.86 4.80 -7.65
N SER A 164 -11.65 4.98 -7.09
CA SER A 164 -11.35 6.23 -6.39
C SER A 164 -11.62 7.43 -7.30
N ILE A 165 -12.39 8.39 -6.80
CA ILE A 165 -12.70 9.65 -7.49
C ILE A 165 -11.45 10.53 -7.50
N ASP A 166 -10.54 10.38 -6.54
CA ASP A 166 -9.30 11.15 -6.47
C ASP A 166 -8.32 10.72 -7.58
N PRO A 167 -7.92 11.63 -8.47
CA PRO A 167 -6.95 11.34 -9.52
C PRO A 167 -5.60 10.81 -8.98
N ARG A 168 -5.19 11.26 -7.78
CA ARG A 168 -3.92 10.85 -7.15
C ARG A 168 -3.93 9.39 -6.73
N GLU A 169 -5.07 8.90 -6.22
CA GLU A 169 -5.26 7.48 -5.90
C GLU A 169 -5.17 6.61 -7.16
N ARG A 170 -5.76 7.07 -8.27
CA ARG A 170 -5.67 6.36 -9.56
C ARG A 170 -4.24 6.34 -10.08
N GLU A 171 -3.52 7.45 -9.95
CA GLU A 171 -2.11 7.54 -10.33
C GLU A 171 -1.26 6.61 -9.49
N ALA A 172 -1.46 6.56 -8.16
CA ALA A 172 -0.72 5.69 -7.26
C ALA A 172 -0.99 4.20 -7.55
N ASN A 173 -2.26 3.83 -7.80
CA ASN A 173 -2.63 2.48 -8.21
C ASN A 173 -1.97 2.09 -9.55
N GLU A 174 -1.96 3.01 -10.51
CA GLU A 174 -1.32 2.77 -11.82
C GLU A 174 0.18 2.64 -11.68
N PHE A 175 0.84 3.52 -10.90
CA PHE A 175 2.26 3.42 -10.59
C PHE A 175 2.62 2.05 -9.99
N ALA A 176 1.88 1.59 -8.98
CA ALA A 176 2.12 0.29 -8.36
C ALA A 176 1.96 -0.87 -9.37
N ARG A 177 0.89 -0.85 -10.18
CA ARG A 177 0.66 -1.85 -11.23
C ARG A 177 1.78 -1.90 -12.27
N GLN A 178 2.17 -0.73 -12.77
CA GLN A 178 3.22 -0.61 -13.80
C GLN A 178 4.60 -1.02 -13.27
N THR A 179 4.89 -0.69 -12.03
CA THR A 179 6.15 -1.05 -11.38
C THR A 179 6.26 -2.56 -11.17
N LEU A 180 5.17 -3.23 -10.77
CA LEU A 180 5.15 -4.68 -10.60
C LEU A 180 5.15 -5.43 -11.93
N ILE A 181 4.33 -5.00 -12.88
CA ILE A 181 4.19 -5.62 -14.20
C ILE A 181 3.99 -4.52 -15.24
N PRO A 182 4.98 -4.19 -16.04
CA PRO A 182 4.83 -3.20 -17.10
C PRO A 182 3.68 -3.57 -18.07
N ASP A 183 2.93 -2.57 -18.50
CA ASP A 183 1.72 -2.75 -19.32
C ASP A 183 1.99 -3.51 -20.62
N ALA A 184 3.13 -3.27 -21.25
CA ALA A 184 3.50 -3.99 -22.48
C ALA A 184 3.62 -5.50 -22.22
N THR A 185 4.25 -5.87 -21.10
CA THR A 185 4.38 -7.25 -20.64
C THR A 185 3.01 -7.83 -20.27
N TRP A 186 2.21 -7.09 -19.50
CA TRP A 186 0.86 -7.50 -19.14
C TRP A 186 -0.03 -7.79 -20.34
N LYS A 187 -0.06 -6.87 -21.30
CA LYS A 187 -0.82 -7.04 -22.56
C LYS A 187 -0.33 -8.22 -23.37
N SER A 188 0.99 -8.49 -23.39
CA SER A 188 1.54 -9.68 -24.04
C SER A 188 1.05 -10.97 -23.40
N MET A 189 1.09 -11.06 -22.06
CA MET A 189 0.62 -12.22 -21.32
C MET A 189 -0.88 -12.49 -21.54
N LEU A 190 -1.70 -11.43 -21.54
CA LEU A 190 -3.13 -11.55 -21.81
C LEU A 190 -3.44 -12.04 -23.24
N LYS A 191 -2.69 -11.60 -24.24
CA LYS A 191 -2.88 -12.04 -25.63
C LYS A 191 -2.70 -13.55 -25.80
N VAL A 192 -1.75 -14.16 -25.11
CA VAL A 192 -1.54 -15.61 -25.12
C VAL A 192 -2.71 -16.32 -24.46
N GLY A 193 -3.30 -15.74 -23.41
CA GLY A 193 -4.44 -16.29 -22.67
C GLY A 193 -5.79 -16.16 -23.40
N CYS A 194 -5.96 -15.18 -24.31
CA CYS A 194 -7.25 -14.84 -24.94
C CYS A 194 -7.90 -15.97 -25.77
N ASN A 195 -7.20 -17.06 -26.03
CA ASN A 195 -7.76 -18.22 -26.74
C ASN A 195 -8.64 -19.12 -25.85
N SER A 196 -8.80 -18.83 -24.58
CA SER A 196 -9.63 -19.61 -23.65
C SER A 196 -10.70 -18.75 -23.00
N LEU A 197 -11.96 -19.12 -23.19
CA LEU A 197 -13.11 -18.55 -22.46
C LEU A 197 -13.25 -19.12 -21.03
N ASP A 198 -12.40 -20.10 -20.66
CA ASP A 198 -12.39 -20.70 -19.33
C ASP A 198 -11.43 -19.92 -18.40
N PRO A 199 -11.96 -19.20 -17.38
CA PRO A 199 -11.13 -18.41 -16.46
C PRO A 199 -10.09 -19.24 -15.71
N TYR A 200 -10.33 -20.51 -15.43
CA TYR A 200 -9.36 -21.39 -14.76
C TYR A 200 -8.17 -21.71 -15.66
N LYS A 201 -8.42 -21.95 -16.95
CA LYS A 201 -7.36 -22.15 -17.94
C LYS A 201 -6.57 -20.86 -18.15
N LEU A 202 -7.27 -19.71 -18.21
CA LEU A 202 -6.64 -18.41 -18.37
C LEU A 202 -5.71 -18.09 -17.20
N VAL A 203 -6.12 -18.33 -15.94
CA VAL A 203 -5.26 -18.17 -14.78
C VAL A 203 -3.98 -19.01 -14.86
N LYS A 204 -4.08 -20.27 -15.28
CA LYS A 204 -2.92 -21.14 -15.48
C LYS A 204 -1.99 -20.62 -16.58
N THR A 205 -2.56 -20.12 -17.68
CA THR A 205 -1.78 -19.53 -18.77
C THR A 205 -1.06 -18.26 -18.32
N ILE A 206 -1.77 -17.34 -17.65
CA ILE A 206 -1.18 -16.10 -17.11
C ILE A 206 -0.02 -16.43 -16.14
N ALA A 207 -0.21 -17.40 -15.25
CA ALA A 207 0.83 -17.79 -14.32
C ALA A 207 2.08 -18.34 -15.01
N LYS A 208 1.90 -19.15 -16.07
CA LYS A 208 3.01 -19.70 -16.88
C LYS A 208 3.74 -18.60 -17.65
N GLU A 209 2.99 -17.70 -18.29
CA GLU A 209 3.56 -16.56 -19.03
C GLU A 209 4.32 -15.62 -18.08
N ALA A 210 3.79 -15.39 -16.86
CA ALA A 210 4.45 -14.59 -15.84
C ALA A 210 5.85 -15.15 -15.52
N GLU A 211 5.97 -16.46 -15.30
CA GLU A 211 7.25 -17.12 -15.07
C GLU A 211 8.22 -16.93 -16.24
N GLY A 212 7.73 -17.01 -17.47
CA GLY A 212 8.53 -16.78 -18.67
C GLY A 212 9.06 -15.33 -18.79
N HIS A 213 8.38 -14.37 -18.17
CA HIS A 213 8.78 -12.95 -18.11
C HIS A 213 9.52 -12.57 -16.83
N GLY A 214 9.84 -13.52 -15.93
CA GLY A 214 10.49 -13.23 -14.66
C GLY A 214 9.57 -12.54 -13.64
N ILE A 215 8.25 -12.72 -13.79
CA ILE A 215 7.23 -12.15 -12.90
C ILE A 215 6.69 -13.24 -12.00
N SER A 216 6.44 -12.90 -10.73
CA SER A 216 5.81 -13.82 -9.78
C SER A 216 4.38 -14.18 -10.25
N PRO A 217 4.06 -15.50 -10.40
CA PRO A 217 2.72 -15.93 -10.77
C PRO A 217 1.62 -15.46 -9.82
N SER A 218 1.90 -15.34 -8.52
CA SER A 218 0.92 -14.86 -7.54
C SER A 218 0.56 -13.40 -7.79
N ILE A 219 1.55 -12.56 -8.12
CA ILE A 219 1.35 -11.13 -8.46
C ILE A 219 0.52 -11.02 -9.75
N ALA A 220 0.92 -11.76 -10.82
CA ALA A 220 0.22 -11.71 -12.09
C ALA A 220 -1.24 -12.21 -11.97
N VAL A 221 -1.45 -13.30 -11.25
CA VAL A 221 -2.80 -13.86 -11.03
C VAL A 221 -3.63 -12.93 -10.12
N SER A 222 -3.02 -12.27 -9.14
CA SER A 222 -3.70 -11.26 -8.30
C SER A 222 -4.15 -10.07 -9.15
N ARG A 223 -3.30 -9.55 -10.04
CA ARG A 223 -3.68 -8.51 -10.99
C ARG A 223 -4.86 -8.94 -11.87
N TYR A 224 -4.80 -10.13 -12.46
CA TYR A 224 -5.91 -10.65 -13.27
C TYR A 224 -7.21 -10.77 -12.49
N LYS A 225 -7.17 -11.33 -11.27
CA LYS A 225 -8.35 -11.47 -10.41
C LYS A 225 -9.01 -10.13 -10.14
N HIS A 226 -8.19 -9.12 -9.88
CA HIS A 226 -8.65 -7.77 -9.59
C HIS A 226 -9.26 -7.11 -10.83
N GLU A 227 -8.57 -7.09 -11.97
CA GLU A 227 -9.05 -6.48 -13.21
C GLU A 227 -10.31 -7.19 -13.77
N ALA A 228 -10.38 -8.51 -13.65
CA ALA A 228 -11.53 -9.31 -14.08
C ALA A 228 -12.67 -9.37 -13.05
N ASN A 229 -12.49 -8.81 -11.86
CA ASN A 229 -13.38 -8.99 -10.71
C ASN A 229 -13.76 -10.46 -10.47
N TRP A 230 -12.78 -11.36 -10.57
CA TRP A 230 -13.00 -12.80 -10.53
C TRP A 230 -12.08 -13.49 -9.51
N TYR A 231 -12.62 -13.88 -8.37
CA TYR A 231 -11.87 -14.42 -7.21
C TYR A 231 -12.18 -15.91 -6.93
N LYS A 232 -12.70 -16.66 -7.91
CA LYS A 232 -13.18 -18.04 -7.72
C LYS A 232 -12.08 -19.09 -7.61
N THR A 233 -10.81 -18.75 -7.75
CA THR A 233 -9.69 -19.69 -7.59
C THR A 233 -8.84 -19.38 -6.38
N ALA A 234 -8.44 -20.43 -5.65
CA ALA A 234 -7.46 -20.35 -4.57
C ALA A 234 -6.02 -20.65 -5.03
N SER A 235 -5.82 -20.92 -6.33
CA SER A 235 -4.50 -21.19 -6.91
C SER A 235 -3.64 -19.93 -6.92
N TYR A 236 -2.32 -20.11 -6.84
CA TYR A 236 -1.33 -19.03 -6.86
C TYR A 236 -1.56 -18.01 -5.75
N LYS A 237 -1.62 -18.53 -4.52
CA LYS A 237 -1.76 -17.68 -3.33
C LYS A 237 -0.48 -16.87 -3.11
N SER A 238 -0.67 -15.64 -2.68
CA SER A 238 0.40 -14.82 -2.14
C SER A 238 1.07 -15.48 -0.93
N PRO A 239 2.37 -15.29 -0.75
CA PRO A 239 3.05 -15.63 0.50
C PRO A 239 2.40 -14.93 1.70
N LYS A 240 2.53 -15.55 2.88
CA LYS A 240 2.03 -14.97 4.12
C LYS A 240 3.05 -14.00 4.70
N ILE A 241 2.56 -12.96 5.38
CA ILE A 241 3.39 -12.01 6.13
C ILE A 241 3.87 -12.64 7.45
N ARG A 242 3.02 -13.48 8.07
CA ARG A 242 3.24 -14.13 9.36
C ARG A 242 2.90 -15.62 9.27
#